data_001f8f7fa03aa4eba2aa6a408300d486
#
_entry.id   001f8f7fa03aa4eba2aa6a408300d486
#
_cell.length_a   1.000
_cell.length_b   1.000
_cell.length_c   1.000
_cell.angle_alpha   90.00
_cell.angle_beta   90.00
_cell.angle_gamma   90.00
#
_symmetry.space_group_name_H-M   'P 1'
#
loop_
_entity.id
_entity.type
_entity.pdbx_description
1 polymer ?
#
loop_
_entity_poly.entity_id
_entity_poly.type
_entity_poly.pdbx_seq_one_letter_code
_entity_poly.pdbx_strand_id
1 'polypeptide(L)'
;MTRHTPSTTIDEGVDQRATRLVIPLLLVSAFVVILNETIMGVALPALSRDLGITVSTGQWLTSAFMLVMAVVIPITGFLLQRFHLRQVFITAMTLFSLGTLICFLAPNFTVLLLGRIVQASGTAIMMPLLMTTVLNMVPNDRRGRVMGNISIVMAVAPAVGPTLSGLILNVLDWRWMFGLVLPIALVGLALGAVFIRNITEPTTARVDVLSIVLSAFAFGGLVYGFSSLGEASDAGSGVSPVLAIGVGVVSLALFVWRQLRLQREDRALLDLRVFESRQFTISISLVLASFMALFGVIILLPVYMQNVLGHDTLATGMAMLPGGLVMGLLAPIVGRLYDRFGPRPLVTPGAAVVTLVMWSMTTFDTETTIASIVTAHVFLSIGLGFMFTPLLTGALGSLPKRLYSYGSAVVGTVQQVAGAAGTAAFIAVMTAVAASHVEGGMGTVAAEAGGIHVAFMLGAAITTLAFFATFLVRRSAPAE
;
A
#
# COMPACT_ATOMS: atom_id res chain seq x y z
N MET A 1 51.45 -12.05 -31.13
CA MET A 1 51.25 -12.70 -29.81
C MET A 1 50.35 -11.82 -28.95
N THR A 2 49.04 -12.01 -29.08
CA THR A 2 48.01 -11.33 -28.31
C THR A 2 47.67 -12.21 -27.09
N ARG A 3 48.01 -11.70 -25.90
CA ARG A 3 47.68 -12.35 -24.63
C ARG A 3 46.15 -12.26 -24.40
N HIS A 4 45.46 -13.40 -24.49
CA HIS A 4 44.13 -13.56 -23.91
C HIS A 4 44.26 -13.52 -22.38
N THR A 5 43.71 -12.52 -21.74
CA THR A 5 43.41 -12.51 -20.30
C THR A 5 42.15 -13.33 -20.07
N PRO A 6 42.15 -14.30 -19.16
CA PRO A 6 40.93 -15.03 -18.81
C PRO A 6 40.03 -14.13 -17.96
N SER A 7 38.89 -13.72 -18.53
CA SER A 7 37.86 -12.97 -17.82
C SER A 7 37.03 -13.94 -16.93
N THR A 8 37.18 -13.85 -15.66
CA THR A 8 36.18 -13.76 -14.59
C THR A 8 34.92 -14.65 -14.68
N THR A 9 35.08 -15.95 -14.57
CA THR A 9 33.99 -16.90 -14.22
C THR A 9 33.63 -16.86 -12.71
N ILE A 10 34.34 -16.12 -11.91
CA ILE A 10 34.14 -16.00 -10.45
C ILE A 10 33.02 -14.99 -10.13
N ASP A 11 32.80 -13.96 -10.94
CA ASP A 11 31.86 -12.89 -10.67
C ASP A 11 30.39 -13.29 -10.89
N GLU A 12 30.10 -14.10 -11.93
CA GLU A 12 28.73 -14.53 -12.22
C GLU A 12 28.15 -15.48 -11.15
N GLY A 13 28.95 -16.32 -10.55
CA GLY A 13 28.53 -17.27 -9.51
C GLY A 13 28.26 -16.62 -8.15
N VAL A 14 28.95 -15.54 -7.82
CA VAL A 14 28.80 -14.76 -6.58
C VAL A 14 27.53 -13.91 -6.66
N ASP A 15 27.24 -13.36 -7.83
CA ASP A 15 26.07 -12.49 -8.05
C ASP A 15 24.77 -13.30 -7.98
N GLN A 16 24.73 -14.52 -8.55
CA GLN A 16 23.57 -15.42 -8.47
C GLN A 16 23.27 -15.92 -7.05
N ARG A 17 24.28 -16.13 -6.20
CA ARG A 17 24.07 -16.54 -4.79
C ARG A 17 23.57 -15.37 -3.95
N ALA A 18 24.08 -14.16 -4.17
CA ALA A 18 23.60 -12.95 -3.51
C ALA A 18 22.13 -12.68 -3.84
N THR A 19 21.75 -12.75 -5.12
CA THR A 19 20.36 -12.58 -5.58
C THR A 19 19.41 -13.61 -4.95
N ARG A 20 19.86 -14.85 -4.76
CA ARG A 20 19.04 -15.94 -4.18
C ARG A 20 18.72 -15.73 -2.71
N LEU A 21 19.51 -15.00 -1.96
CA LEU A 21 19.31 -14.78 -0.52
C LEU A 21 18.70 -13.40 -0.21
N VAL A 22 19.11 -12.36 -0.94
CA VAL A 22 18.67 -10.97 -0.67
C VAL A 22 17.18 -10.79 -0.94
N ILE A 23 16.66 -11.26 -2.07
CA ILE A 23 15.25 -11.07 -2.42
C ILE A 23 14.31 -11.80 -1.45
N PRO A 24 14.48 -13.10 -1.11
CA PRO A 24 13.67 -13.75 -0.09
C PRO A 24 13.73 -13.06 1.28
N LEU A 25 14.91 -12.59 1.69
CA LEU A 25 15.06 -11.87 2.95
C LEU A 25 14.27 -10.56 2.96
N LEU A 26 14.34 -9.78 1.88
CA LEU A 26 13.56 -8.56 1.73
C LEU A 26 12.05 -8.85 1.69
N LEU A 27 11.63 -9.92 1.02
CA LEU A 27 10.22 -10.34 0.97
C LEU A 27 9.69 -10.71 2.36
N VAL A 28 10.45 -11.49 3.14
CA VAL A 28 10.06 -11.85 4.50
C VAL A 28 10.02 -10.61 5.39
N SER A 29 11.02 -9.74 5.31
CA SER A 29 11.04 -8.49 6.06
C SER A 29 9.85 -7.60 5.71
N ALA A 30 9.53 -7.44 4.43
CA ALA A 30 8.38 -6.67 3.96
C ALA A 30 7.05 -7.32 4.44
N PHE A 31 6.95 -8.65 4.42
CA PHE A 31 5.78 -9.36 4.93
C PHE A 31 5.54 -9.05 6.42
N VAL A 32 6.58 -9.14 7.24
CA VAL A 32 6.50 -8.87 8.69
C VAL A 32 6.08 -7.42 8.95
N VAL A 33 6.63 -6.49 8.19
CA VAL A 33 6.35 -5.06 8.30
C VAL A 33 4.88 -4.75 7.94
N ILE A 34 4.38 -5.27 6.81
CA ILE A 34 2.98 -5.07 6.37
C ILE A 34 2.00 -5.81 7.29
N LEU A 35 2.35 -7.02 7.73
CA LEU A 35 1.55 -7.76 8.69
C LEU A 35 1.35 -6.95 9.98
N ASN A 36 2.41 -6.37 10.52
CA ASN A 36 2.33 -5.54 11.72
C ASN A 36 1.48 -4.26 11.51
N GLU A 37 1.48 -3.68 10.32
CA GLU A 37 0.61 -2.57 9.96
C GLU A 37 -0.87 -2.94 10.12
N THR A 38 -1.27 -4.11 9.67
CA THR A 38 -2.67 -4.54 9.57
C THR A 38 -3.23 -5.17 10.85
N ILE A 39 -2.37 -5.69 11.74
CA ILE A 39 -2.77 -6.29 13.03
C ILE A 39 -3.46 -5.25 13.93
N MET A 40 -3.08 -3.98 13.83
CA MET A 40 -3.49 -2.93 14.77
C MET A 40 -4.99 -2.60 14.73
N GLY A 41 -5.63 -2.70 13.57
CA GLY A 41 -7.06 -2.35 13.42
C GLY A 41 -7.98 -3.18 14.34
N VAL A 42 -7.69 -4.46 14.52
CA VAL A 42 -8.47 -5.37 15.38
C VAL A 42 -8.16 -5.16 16.87
N ALA A 43 -6.94 -4.72 17.18
CA ALA A 43 -6.51 -4.49 18.56
C ALA A 43 -7.09 -3.24 19.20
N LEU A 44 -7.54 -2.29 18.41
CA LEU A 44 -7.92 -0.95 18.85
C LEU A 44 -8.93 -0.95 20.00
N PRO A 45 -10.05 -1.72 19.98
CA PRO A 45 -10.99 -1.74 21.11
C PRO A 45 -10.40 -2.32 22.41
N ALA A 46 -9.56 -3.36 22.31
CA ALA A 46 -8.91 -3.96 23.47
C ALA A 46 -7.89 -3.01 24.09
N LEU A 47 -7.08 -2.38 23.25
CA LEU A 47 -6.08 -1.38 23.62
C LEU A 47 -6.71 -0.13 24.24
N SER A 48 -7.82 0.37 23.66
CA SER A 48 -8.52 1.54 24.20
C SER A 48 -9.05 1.29 25.60
N ARG A 49 -9.56 0.07 25.87
CA ARG A 49 -9.99 -0.32 27.23
C ARG A 49 -8.83 -0.43 28.21
N ASP A 50 -7.72 -1.04 27.82
CA ASP A 50 -6.54 -1.23 28.69
C ASP A 50 -5.87 0.10 29.05
N LEU A 51 -5.75 1.00 28.09
CA LEU A 51 -5.13 2.31 28.29
C LEU A 51 -6.10 3.39 28.80
N GLY A 52 -7.40 3.09 29.00
CA GLY A 52 -8.39 4.05 29.47
C GLY A 52 -8.64 5.23 28.54
N ILE A 53 -8.51 5.04 27.22
CA ILE A 53 -8.70 6.06 26.19
C ILE A 53 -9.95 5.79 25.36
N THR A 54 -10.45 6.83 24.69
CA THR A 54 -11.55 6.68 23.74
C THR A 54 -11.07 5.96 22.48
N VAL A 55 -11.98 5.30 21.75
CA VAL A 55 -11.67 4.66 20.47
C VAL A 55 -11.16 5.67 19.46
N SER A 56 -11.73 6.89 19.46
CA SER A 56 -11.28 7.99 18.60
C SER A 56 -9.82 8.39 18.89
N THR A 57 -9.43 8.49 20.18
CA THR A 57 -8.02 8.71 20.55
C THR A 57 -7.15 7.56 20.07
N GLY A 58 -7.61 6.31 20.21
CA GLY A 58 -6.89 5.13 19.77
C GLY A 58 -6.67 5.06 18.26
N GLN A 59 -7.60 5.58 17.44
CA GLN A 59 -7.46 5.64 15.98
C GLN A 59 -6.22 6.42 15.54
N TRP A 60 -5.74 7.38 16.35
CA TRP A 60 -4.48 8.08 16.07
C TRP A 60 -3.27 7.16 15.92
N LEU A 61 -3.29 5.94 16.49
CA LEU A 61 -2.22 4.96 16.29
C LEU A 61 -2.13 4.48 14.84
N THR A 62 -3.25 4.42 14.14
CA THR A 62 -3.32 4.05 12.72
C THR A 62 -3.16 5.28 11.83
N SER A 63 -3.85 6.37 12.13
CA SER A 63 -3.80 7.60 11.33
C SER A 63 -2.41 8.23 11.35
N ALA A 64 -1.73 8.31 12.51
CA ALA A 64 -0.35 8.81 12.57
C ALA A 64 0.63 7.90 11.84
N PHE A 65 0.43 6.58 11.89
CA PHE A 65 1.25 5.62 11.14
C PHE A 65 1.13 5.86 9.63
N MET A 66 -0.09 5.95 9.10
CA MET A 66 -0.34 6.25 7.69
C MET A 66 0.20 7.63 7.28
N LEU A 67 0.06 8.64 8.15
CA LEU A 67 0.58 9.98 7.94
C LEU A 67 2.11 9.98 7.80
N VAL A 68 2.80 9.30 8.71
CA VAL A 68 4.27 9.16 8.64
C VAL A 68 4.68 8.42 7.36
N MET A 69 3.97 7.36 6.98
CA MET A 69 4.23 6.66 5.72
C MET A 69 4.07 7.59 4.52
N ALA A 70 3.00 8.38 4.47
CA ALA A 70 2.75 9.33 3.38
C ALA A 70 3.86 10.39 3.26
N VAL A 71 4.46 10.80 4.37
CA VAL A 71 5.57 11.75 4.42
C VAL A 71 6.90 11.10 4.02
N VAL A 72 7.18 9.88 4.50
CA VAL A 72 8.50 9.24 4.34
C VAL A 72 8.64 8.53 2.99
N ILE A 73 7.57 7.93 2.44
CA ILE A 73 7.64 7.22 1.16
C ILE A 73 8.20 8.08 0.01
N PRO A 74 7.76 9.33 -0.22
CA PRO A 74 8.33 10.16 -1.28
C PRO A 74 9.82 10.41 -1.12
N ILE A 75 10.31 10.46 0.12
CA ILE A 75 11.73 10.69 0.44
C ILE A 75 12.57 9.45 0.14
N THR A 76 11.98 8.26 0.16
CA THR A 76 12.72 7.00 -0.03
C THR A 76 13.38 6.89 -1.39
N GLY A 77 12.80 7.49 -2.44
CA GLY A 77 13.39 7.54 -3.77
C GLY A 77 14.78 8.18 -3.76
N PHE A 78 14.91 9.30 -3.04
CA PHE A 78 16.17 9.99 -2.82
C PHE A 78 17.11 9.17 -1.90
N LEU A 79 16.62 8.61 -0.81
CA LEU A 79 17.43 7.80 0.11
C LEU A 79 18.09 6.61 -0.61
N LEU A 80 17.34 5.93 -1.48
CA LEU A 80 17.83 4.79 -2.26
C LEU A 80 18.86 5.16 -3.32
N GLN A 81 18.93 6.41 -3.71
CA GLN A 81 20.00 6.92 -4.60
C GLN A 81 21.21 7.45 -3.84
N ARG A 82 20.98 8.04 -2.66
CA ARG A 82 22.03 8.69 -1.87
C ARG A 82 22.87 7.73 -1.05
N PHE A 83 22.26 6.62 -0.60
CA PHE A 83 22.87 5.66 0.32
C PHE A 83 22.96 4.27 -0.30
N HIS A 84 23.91 3.49 0.16
CA HIS A 84 24.02 2.08 -0.22
C HIS A 84 22.81 1.29 0.23
N LEU A 85 22.37 0.31 -0.58
CA LEU A 85 21.25 -0.57 -0.29
C LEU A 85 21.28 -1.15 1.13
N ARG A 86 22.46 -1.64 1.56
CA ARG A 86 22.65 -2.21 2.91
C ARG A 86 22.39 -1.19 4.01
N GLN A 87 22.85 0.05 3.84
CA GLN A 87 22.63 1.13 4.82
C GLN A 87 21.15 1.44 4.95
N VAL A 88 20.44 1.60 3.82
CA VAL A 88 19.01 1.89 3.81
C VAL A 88 18.21 0.75 4.46
N PHE A 89 18.55 -0.51 4.17
CA PHE A 89 17.91 -1.67 4.77
C PHE A 89 18.13 -1.70 6.29
N ILE A 90 19.38 -1.56 6.75
CA ILE A 90 19.70 -1.55 8.18
C ILE A 90 18.94 -0.42 8.89
N THR A 91 18.94 0.79 8.33
CA THR A 91 18.20 1.93 8.89
C THR A 91 16.70 1.62 8.98
N ALA A 92 16.09 1.11 7.92
CA ALA A 92 14.66 0.79 7.88
C ALA A 92 14.29 -0.27 8.94
N MET A 93 15.04 -1.38 8.99
CA MET A 93 14.78 -2.46 9.94
C MET A 93 15.13 -2.08 11.39
N THR A 94 16.14 -1.21 11.61
CA THR A 94 16.44 -0.68 12.94
C THR A 94 15.31 0.23 13.44
N LEU A 95 14.81 1.16 12.61
CA LEU A 95 13.68 2.01 12.95
C LEU A 95 12.43 1.16 13.23
N PHE A 96 12.14 0.17 12.38
CA PHE A 96 11.02 -0.73 12.58
C PHE A 96 11.14 -1.53 13.89
N SER A 97 12.30 -2.15 14.15
CA SER A 97 12.54 -2.94 15.36
C SER A 97 12.53 -2.08 16.63
N LEU A 98 13.13 -0.88 16.58
CA LEU A 98 13.12 0.06 17.69
C LEU A 98 11.71 0.55 18.00
N GLY A 99 10.95 0.96 16.97
CA GLY A 99 9.55 1.34 17.12
C GLY A 99 8.70 0.20 17.68
N THR A 100 8.92 -1.04 17.20
CA THR A 100 8.25 -2.25 17.70
C THR A 100 8.59 -2.52 19.18
N LEU A 101 9.85 -2.35 19.58
CA LEU A 101 10.27 -2.47 20.98
C LEU A 101 9.61 -1.41 21.86
N ILE A 102 9.59 -0.15 21.42
CA ILE A 102 8.93 0.94 22.14
C ILE A 102 7.44 0.64 22.32
N CYS A 103 6.76 0.16 21.26
CA CYS A 103 5.35 -0.25 21.33
C CYS A 103 5.13 -1.42 22.29
N PHE A 104 6.01 -2.43 22.30
CA PHE A 104 5.91 -3.57 23.20
C PHE A 104 6.03 -3.16 24.68
N LEU A 105 6.93 -2.23 24.98
CA LEU A 105 7.20 -1.74 26.33
C LEU A 105 6.33 -0.54 26.73
N ALA A 106 5.42 -0.07 25.87
CA ALA A 106 4.68 1.16 26.08
C ALA A 106 3.79 1.11 27.36
N PRO A 107 4.02 1.99 28.33
CA PRO A 107 3.21 2.09 29.55
C PRO A 107 1.92 2.89 29.35
N ASN A 108 1.85 3.73 28.31
CA ASN A 108 0.73 4.62 28.04
C ASN A 108 0.61 4.93 26.54
N PHE A 109 -0.49 5.58 26.17
CA PHE A 109 -0.82 5.93 24.79
C PHE A 109 0.27 6.78 24.10
N THR A 110 0.82 7.77 24.78
CA THR A 110 1.82 8.68 24.17
C THR A 110 3.08 7.94 23.76
N VAL A 111 3.60 7.06 24.61
CA VAL A 111 4.78 6.23 24.29
C VAL A 111 4.45 5.26 23.16
N LEU A 112 3.26 4.66 23.16
CA LEU A 112 2.80 3.79 22.10
C LEU A 112 2.72 4.54 20.76
N LEU A 113 2.16 5.74 20.75
CA LEU A 113 2.07 6.59 19.55
C LEU A 113 3.46 6.96 19.00
N LEU A 114 4.40 7.34 19.89
CA LEU A 114 5.79 7.60 19.49
C LEU A 114 6.45 6.36 18.90
N GLY A 115 6.25 5.20 19.51
CA GLY A 115 6.72 3.93 18.97
C GLY A 115 6.17 3.65 17.58
N ARG A 116 4.88 3.92 17.34
CA ARG A 116 4.23 3.78 16.03
C ARG A 116 4.80 4.75 14.99
N ILE A 117 5.11 5.98 15.34
CA ILE A 117 5.76 6.96 14.44
C ILE A 117 7.14 6.47 14.00
N VAL A 118 7.96 6.00 14.95
CA VAL A 118 9.29 5.45 14.65
C VAL A 118 9.18 4.20 13.78
N GLN A 119 8.24 3.31 14.10
CA GLN A 119 7.98 2.08 13.36
C GLN A 119 7.53 2.36 11.92
N ALA A 120 6.60 3.31 11.72
CA ALA A 120 6.10 3.72 10.42
C ALA A 120 7.21 4.26 9.52
N SER A 121 8.19 4.99 10.09
CA SER A 121 9.34 5.51 9.35
C SER A 121 10.19 4.38 8.74
N GLY A 122 10.38 3.28 9.47
CA GLY A 122 11.03 2.08 8.95
C GLY A 122 10.19 1.35 7.90
N THR A 123 8.89 1.19 8.17
CA THR A 123 7.93 0.56 7.26
C THR A 123 7.89 1.23 5.89
N ALA A 124 7.85 2.56 5.86
CA ALA A 124 7.75 3.37 4.65
C ALA A 124 8.91 3.13 3.67
N ILE A 125 10.08 2.74 4.17
CA ILE A 125 11.27 2.51 3.34
C ILE A 125 11.23 1.11 2.70
N MET A 126 10.60 0.11 3.34
CA MET A 126 10.75 -1.30 2.96
C MET A 126 10.21 -1.63 1.57
N MET A 127 9.02 -1.15 1.20
CA MET A 127 8.44 -1.47 -0.11
C MET A 127 9.19 -0.82 -1.28
N PRO A 128 9.51 0.48 -1.28
CA PRO A 128 10.35 1.06 -2.31
C PRO A 128 11.74 0.40 -2.41
N LEU A 129 12.33 0.03 -1.26
CA LEU A 129 13.60 -0.68 -1.20
C LEU A 129 13.51 -2.05 -1.89
N LEU A 130 12.49 -2.85 -1.56
CA LEU A 130 12.25 -4.17 -2.16
C LEU A 130 12.04 -4.06 -3.67
N MET A 131 11.13 -3.18 -4.12
CA MET A 131 10.83 -2.98 -5.54
C MET A 131 12.08 -2.54 -6.33
N THR A 132 12.81 -1.54 -5.83
CA THR A 132 14.03 -1.04 -6.47
C THR A 132 15.12 -2.12 -6.53
N THR A 133 15.27 -2.92 -5.47
CA THR A 133 16.23 -4.02 -5.44
C THR A 133 15.90 -5.08 -6.47
N VAL A 134 14.62 -5.48 -6.59
CA VAL A 134 14.18 -6.45 -7.59
C VAL A 134 14.45 -5.94 -9.00
N LEU A 135 14.14 -4.67 -9.28
CA LEU A 135 14.37 -4.08 -10.60
C LEU A 135 15.86 -4.02 -10.99
N ASN A 136 16.75 -3.82 -10.02
CA ASN A 136 18.19 -3.76 -10.25
C ASN A 136 18.85 -5.15 -10.36
N MET A 137 18.34 -6.15 -9.62
CA MET A 137 18.96 -7.49 -9.53
C MET A 137 18.33 -8.54 -10.45
N VAL A 138 17.06 -8.37 -10.82
CA VAL A 138 16.32 -9.39 -11.57
C VAL A 138 16.29 -9.06 -13.06
N PRO A 139 16.72 -9.99 -13.93
CA PRO A 139 16.60 -9.84 -15.38
C PRO A 139 15.15 -9.61 -15.82
N ASN A 140 14.96 -8.88 -16.91
CA ASN A 140 13.63 -8.46 -17.40
C ASN A 140 12.68 -9.62 -17.66
N ASP A 141 13.20 -10.78 -18.11
CA ASP A 141 12.44 -12.00 -18.43
C ASP A 141 11.87 -12.71 -17.20
N ARG A 142 12.33 -12.38 -15.99
CA ARG A 142 11.91 -12.99 -14.71
C ARG A 142 11.31 -12.01 -13.72
N ARG A 143 11.22 -10.73 -14.07
CA ARG A 143 10.69 -9.68 -13.18
C ARG A 143 9.24 -9.93 -12.79
N GLY A 144 8.39 -10.37 -13.71
CA GLY A 144 7.00 -10.66 -13.44
C GLY A 144 6.83 -11.72 -12.35
N ARG A 145 7.61 -12.81 -12.42
CA ARG A 145 7.60 -13.86 -11.38
C ARG A 145 7.97 -13.33 -10.01
N VAL A 146 9.03 -12.52 -9.91
CA VAL A 146 9.49 -11.97 -8.63
C VAL A 146 8.55 -10.89 -8.12
N MET A 147 8.03 -10.03 -8.98
CA MET A 147 7.00 -9.05 -8.63
C MET A 147 5.69 -9.73 -8.19
N GLY A 148 5.36 -10.90 -8.76
CA GLY A 148 4.28 -11.74 -8.28
C GLY A 148 4.48 -12.18 -6.82
N ASN A 149 5.71 -12.51 -6.40
CA ASN A 149 6.00 -12.82 -5.00
C ASN A 149 5.84 -11.58 -4.10
N ILE A 150 6.17 -10.37 -4.57
CA ILE A 150 5.88 -9.12 -3.85
C ILE A 150 4.36 -8.95 -3.68
N SER A 151 3.59 -9.24 -4.72
CA SER A 151 2.13 -9.17 -4.67
C SER A 151 1.51 -10.17 -3.68
N ILE A 152 2.15 -11.35 -3.43
CA ILE A 152 1.76 -12.24 -2.33
C ILE A 152 1.85 -11.50 -1.00
N VAL A 153 3.00 -10.87 -0.76
CA VAL A 153 3.24 -10.13 0.49
C VAL A 153 2.17 -9.05 0.69
N MET A 154 1.88 -8.28 -0.36
CA MET A 154 0.90 -7.20 -0.34
C MET A 154 -0.54 -7.68 -0.14
N ALA A 155 -0.88 -8.91 -0.57
CA ALA A 155 -2.24 -9.45 -0.49
C ALA A 155 -2.46 -10.30 0.77
N VAL A 156 -1.51 -11.18 1.10
CA VAL A 156 -1.67 -12.17 2.18
C VAL A 156 -1.45 -11.52 3.55
N ALA A 157 -0.49 -10.60 3.69
CA ALA A 157 -0.23 -9.97 4.98
C ALA A 157 -1.47 -9.23 5.53
N PRO A 158 -2.18 -8.37 4.76
CA PRO A 158 -3.41 -7.76 5.21
C PRO A 158 -4.55 -8.76 5.48
N ALA A 159 -4.64 -9.85 4.70
CA ALA A 159 -5.68 -10.85 4.89
C ALA A 159 -5.49 -11.68 6.17
N VAL A 160 -4.24 -11.99 6.51
CA VAL A 160 -3.89 -12.79 7.71
C VAL A 160 -3.85 -11.93 8.97
N GLY A 161 -3.53 -10.63 8.85
CA GLY A 161 -3.36 -9.72 9.97
C GLY A 161 -4.50 -9.74 10.99
N PRO A 162 -5.75 -9.50 10.59
CA PRO A 162 -6.89 -9.52 11.49
C PRO A 162 -7.07 -10.86 12.22
N THR A 163 -6.90 -11.97 11.51
CA THR A 163 -7.04 -13.33 12.10
C THR A 163 -5.94 -13.57 13.14
N LEU A 164 -4.71 -13.22 12.83
CA LEU A 164 -3.58 -13.36 13.75
C LEU A 164 -3.75 -12.45 14.98
N SER A 165 -4.22 -11.22 14.78
CA SER A 165 -4.56 -10.30 15.85
C SER A 165 -5.62 -10.89 16.80
N GLY A 166 -6.70 -11.42 16.25
CA GLY A 166 -7.76 -12.08 17.03
C GLY A 166 -7.22 -13.26 17.83
N LEU A 167 -6.39 -14.11 17.24
CA LEU A 167 -5.77 -15.25 17.94
C LEU A 167 -4.87 -14.79 19.10
N ILE A 168 -4.05 -13.76 18.89
CA ILE A 168 -3.17 -13.20 19.94
C ILE A 168 -4.03 -12.67 21.10
N LEU A 169 -5.04 -11.86 20.80
CA LEU A 169 -5.90 -11.23 21.81
C LEU A 169 -6.77 -12.21 22.61
N ASN A 170 -7.02 -13.40 22.09
CA ASN A 170 -7.73 -14.44 22.83
C ASN A 170 -6.91 -15.09 23.94
N VAL A 171 -5.57 -15.06 23.84
CA VAL A 171 -4.65 -15.77 24.76
C VAL A 171 -3.72 -14.83 25.49
N LEU A 172 -3.35 -13.73 24.86
CA LEU A 172 -2.34 -12.76 25.31
C LEU A 172 -2.89 -11.34 25.28
N ASP A 173 -2.21 -10.38 25.92
CA ASP A 173 -2.54 -8.98 25.81
C ASP A 173 -2.08 -8.37 24.48
N TRP A 174 -2.55 -7.15 24.15
CA TRP A 174 -2.23 -6.47 22.89
C TRP A 174 -0.73 -6.18 22.70
N ARG A 175 0.08 -6.13 23.77
CA ARG A 175 1.52 -5.89 23.67
C ARG A 175 2.22 -7.01 22.91
N TRP A 176 1.71 -8.23 23.01
CA TRP A 176 2.28 -9.40 22.33
C TRP A 176 2.14 -9.34 20.81
N MET A 177 1.30 -8.48 20.27
CA MET A 177 1.31 -8.19 18.82
C MET A 177 2.66 -7.62 18.36
N PHE A 178 3.28 -6.81 19.21
CA PHE A 178 4.63 -6.28 18.97
C PHE A 178 5.71 -7.27 19.45
N GLY A 179 5.48 -7.92 20.59
CA GLY A 179 6.42 -8.88 21.18
C GLY A 179 6.71 -10.09 20.31
N LEU A 180 5.73 -10.60 19.56
CA LEU A 180 5.93 -11.71 18.62
C LEU A 180 6.61 -11.28 17.31
N VAL A 181 6.38 -10.06 16.88
CA VAL A 181 6.98 -9.49 15.66
C VAL A 181 8.45 -9.09 15.88
N LEU A 182 8.79 -8.61 17.07
CA LEU A 182 10.11 -8.09 17.39
C LEU A 182 11.27 -9.10 17.14
N PRO A 183 11.23 -10.34 17.63
CA PRO A 183 12.31 -11.31 17.39
C PRO A 183 12.47 -11.61 15.89
N ILE A 184 11.38 -11.68 15.14
CA ILE A 184 11.42 -11.92 13.69
C ILE A 184 12.07 -10.72 12.98
N ALA A 185 11.73 -9.49 13.38
CA ALA A 185 12.34 -8.28 12.86
C ALA A 185 13.84 -8.19 13.16
N LEU A 186 14.25 -8.55 14.38
CA LEU A 186 15.65 -8.58 14.78
C LEU A 186 16.46 -9.64 14.02
N VAL A 187 15.89 -10.82 13.81
CA VAL A 187 16.51 -11.86 12.97
C VAL A 187 16.63 -11.36 11.52
N GLY A 188 15.58 -10.74 10.98
CA GLY A 188 15.62 -10.12 9.65
C GLY A 188 16.70 -9.04 9.54
N LEU A 189 16.81 -8.17 10.56
CA LEU A 189 17.85 -7.14 10.64
C LEU A 189 19.25 -7.76 10.66
N ALA A 190 19.49 -8.76 11.52
CA ALA A 190 20.78 -9.42 11.65
C ALA A 190 21.19 -10.14 10.34
N LEU A 191 20.28 -10.92 9.75
CA LEU A 191 20.53 -11.58 8.47
C LEU A 191 20.78 -10.58 7.34
N GLY A 192 20.01 -9.51 7.28
CA GLY A 192 20.20 -8.46 6.27
C GLY A 192 21.52 -7.70 6.46
N ALA A 193 21.91 -7.42 7.70
CA ALA A 193 23.21 -6.80 7.98
C ALA A 193 24.39 -7.66 7.52
N VAL A 194 24.25 -9.00 7.53
CA VAL A 194 25.30 -9.93 7.08
C VAL A 194 25.25 -10.19 5.58
N PHE A 195 24.05 -10.45 5.02
CA PHE A 195 23.91 -10.97 3.65
C PHE A 195 23.65 -9.91 2.59
N ILE A 196 23.07 -8.74 2.94
CA ILE A 196 22.85 -7.68 1.96
C ILE A 196 24.17 -7.00 1.61
N ARG A 197 24.53 -7.07 0.33
CA ARG A 197 25.69 -6.40 -0.23
C ARG A 197 25.28 -5.12 -0.93
N ASN A 198 26.22 -4.19 -1.07
CA ASN A 198 26.01 -2.96 -1.82
C ASN A 198 26.06 -3.27 -3.32
N ILE A 199 24.95 -3.06 -4.00
CA ILE A 199 24.76 -3.29 -5.44
C ILE A 199 24.54 -1.97 -6.21
N THR A 200 24.44 -0.85 -5.48
CA THR A 200 24.20 0.47 -6.04
C THR A 200 25.34 1.41 -5.68
N GLU A 201 25.75 2.23 -6.65
CA GLU A 201 26.70 3.33 -6.41
C GLU A 201 25.92 4.56 -5.94
N PRO A 202 26.21 5.12 -4.75
CA PRO A 202 25.52 6.28 -4.25
C PRO A 202 25.82 7.53 -5.11
N THR A 203 24.80 8.35 -5.31
CA THR A 203 24.96 9.66 -5.95
C THR A 203 25.35 10.73 -4.92
N THR A 204 25.98 11.81 -5.37
CA THR A 204 26.37 12.95 -4.51
C THR A 204 25.26 14.01 -4.39
N ALA A 205 24.02 13.71 -4.75
CA ALA A 205 22.91 14.65 -4.71
C ALA A 205 22.72 15.26 -3.31
N ARG A 206 22.50 16.57 -3.25
CA ARG A 206 22.27 17.31 -1.99
C ARG A 206 20.80 17.20 -1.59
N VAL A 207 20.55 17.05 -0.30
CA VAL A 207 19.19 17.04 0.26
C VAL A 207 18.56 18.43 0.11
N ASP A 208 17.39 18.48 -0.50
CA ASP A 208 16.58 19.70 -0.54
C ASP A 208 15.52 19.68 0.57
N VAL A 209 15.84 20.32 1.70
CA VAL A 209 14.98 20.34 2.90
C VAL A 209 13.61 20.94 2.60
N LEU A 210 13.53 21.98 1.75
CA LEU A 210 12.24 22.58 1.41
C LEU A 210 11.33 21.60 0.64
N SER A 211 11.90 20.77 -0.24
CA SER A 211 11.12 19.70 -0.90
C SER A 211 10.59 18.67 0.09
N ILE A 212 11.35 18.33 1.14
CA ILE A 212 10.88 17.43 2.21
C ILE A 212 9.70 18.06 2.95
N VAL A 213 9.80 19.32 3.35
CA VAL A 213 8.73 20.04 4.04
C VAL A 213 7.48 20.13 3.15
N LEU A 214 7.63 20.51 1.89
CA LEU A 214 6.51 20.58 0.94
C LEU A 214 5.86 19.22 0.72
N SER A 215 6.65 18.13 0.59
CA SER A 215 6.10 16.77 0.43
C SER A 215 5.35 16.32 1.69
N ALA A 216 5.86 16.67 2.88
CA ALA A 216 5.20 16.36 4.14
C ALA A 216 3.82 17.02 4.25
N PHE A 217 3.71 18.32 3.95
CA PHE A 217 2.43 19.02 3.91
C PHE A 217 1.54 18.58 2.76
N ALA A 218 2.10 18.25 1.58
CA ALA A 218 1.35 17.77 0.43
C ALA A 218 0.69 16.43 0.72
N PHE A 219 1.48 15.40 0.93
CA PHE A 219 0.97 14.03 1.10
C PHE A 219 0.38 13.81 2.49
N GLY A 220 1.00 14.37 3.53
CA GLY A 220 0.46 14.34 4.88
C GLY A 220 -0.88 15.06 4.99
N GLY A 221 -1.00 16.26 4.41
CA GLY A 221 -2.23 17.04 4.39
C GLY A 221 -3.35 16.32 3.62
N LEU A 222 -3.05 15.71 2.48
CA LEU A 222 -4.03 14.94 1.70
C LEU A 222 -4.49 13.69 2.45
N VAL A 223 -3.55 12.89 2.96
CA VAL A 223 -3.88 11.64 3.68
C VAL A 223 -4.65 11.94 4.96
N TYR A 224 -4.19 12.92 5.77
CA TYR A 224 -4.91 13.34 6.97
C TYR A 224 -6.31 13.88 6.62
N GLY A 225 -6.40 14.78 5.64
CA GLY A 225 -7.67 15.37 5.25
C GLY A 225 -8.67 14.35 4.73
N PHE A 226 -8.23 13.40 3.89
CA PHE A 226 -9.09 12.32 3.42
C PHE A 226 -9.48 11.35 4.55
N SER A 227 -8.55 10.93 5.40
CA SER A 227 -8.87 10.04 6.53
C SER A 227 -9.88 10.68 7.47
N SER A 228 -9.71 11.97 7.79
CA SER A 228 -10.62 12.70 8.69
C SER A 228 -12.00 12.98 8.08
N LEU A 229 -12.16 13.01 6.76
CA LEU A 229 -13.47 13.06 6.10
C LEU A 229 -14.25 11.75 6.31
N GLY A 230 -13.54 10.60 6.35
CA GLY A 230 -14.14 9.29 6.59
C GLY A 230 -14.54 9.05 8.06
N GLU A 231 -13.88 9.73 8.99
CA GLU A 231 -14.15 9.64 10.44
C GLU A 231 -15.15 10.72 10.83
N ALA A 232 -16.46 10.50 10.55
CA ALA A 232 -17.49 11.50 10.80
C ALA A 232 -17.52 11.96 12.28
N SER A 233 -17.14 13.23 12.49
CA SER A 233 -17.72 14.20 13.44
C SER A 233 -17.75 13.93 14.96
N ASP A 234 -16.65 13.45 15.56
CA ASP A 234 -16.38 13.89 16.93
C ASP A 234 -15.42 15.11 16.91
N ALA A 235 -15.87 16.16 16.21
CA ALA A 235 -15.12 17.37 15.92
C ALA A 235 -15.05 18.28 17.13
N GLY A 236 -14.10 18.00 18.03
CA GLY A 236 -13.82 18.89 19.16
C GLY A 236 -12.45 19.58 19.11
N SER A 237 -11.45 19.07 18.41
CA SER A 237 -10.08 19.59 18.59
C SER A 237 -9.10 19.36 17.44
N GLY A 238 -9.56 19.00 16.23
CA GLY A 238 -8.69 18.73 15.09
C GLY A 238 -8.67 19.84 14.03
N VAL A 239 -7.69 19.79 13.13
CA VAL A 239 -7.65 20.63 11.92
C VAL A 239 -8.80 20.23 11.01
N SER A 240 -9.56 21.21 10.49
CA SER A 240 -10.65 20.94 9.53
C SER A 240 -10.14 20.09 8.36
N PRO A 241 -10.84 18.99 7.98
CA PRO A 241 -10.46 18.15 6.84
C PRO A 241 -10.31 18.94 5.55
N VAL A 242 -11.22 19.90 5.30
CA VAL A 242 -11.19 20.77 4.11
C VAL A 242 -9.94 21.66 4.12
N LEU A 243 -9.55 22.21 5.28
CA LEU A 243 -8.33 22.99 5.40
C LEU A 243 -7.09 22.11 5.17
N ALA A 244 -7.06 20.91 5.72
CA ALA A 244 -5.96 19.98 5.52
C ALA A 244 -5.80 19.57 4.04
N ILE A 245 -6.90 19.27 3.34
CA ILE A 245 -6.90 19.00 1.89
C ILE A 245 -6.44 20.23 1.11
N GLY A 246 -6.93 21.43 1.46
CA GLY A 246 -6.53 22.67 0.80
C GLY A 246 -5.02 22.94 0.95
N VAL A 247 -4.48 22.81 2.15
CA VAL A 247 -3.03 22.91 2.42
C VAL A 247 -2.29 21.82 1.65
N GLY A 248 -2.80 20.59 1.64
CA GLY A 248 -2.22 19.47 0.90
C GLY A 248 -2.12 19.74 -0.61
N VAL A 249 -3.20 20.22 -1.23
CA VAL A 249 -3.25 20.55 -2.67
C VAL A 249 -2.30 21.69 -3.02
N VAL A 250 -2.30 22.77 -2.25
CA VAL A 250 -1.40 23.91 -2.47
C VAL A 250 0.06 23.48 -2.31
N SER A 251 0.37 22.73 -1.24
CA SER A 251 1.71 22.21 -1.01
C SER A 251 2.15 21.23 -2.10
N LEU A 252 1.24 20.41 -2.63
CA LEU A 252 1.51 19.50 -3.75
C LEU A 252 1.84 20.29 -5.03
N ALA A 253 1.08 21.33 -5.33
CA ALA A 253 1.35 22.20 -6.49
C ALA A 253 2.73 22.87 -6.37
N LEU A 254 3.08 23.40 -5.19
CA LEU A 254 4.39 24.00 -4.91
C LEU A 254 5.51 22.93 -4.96
N PHE A 255 5.26 21.73 -4.44
CA PHE A 255 6.19 20.62 -4.49
C PHE A 255 6.48 20.22 -5.95
N VAL A 256 5.44 19.99 -6.76
CA VAL A 256 5.58 19.64 -8.18
C VAL A 256 6.35 20.73 -8.92
N TRP A 257 5.98 22.00 -8.76
CA TRP A 257 6.69 23.11 -9.38
C TRP A 257 8.18 23.13 -9.00
N ARG A 258 8.49 22.88 -7.72
CA ARG A 258 9.87 22.82 -7.22
C ARG A 258 10.62 21.63 -7.81
N GLN A 259 9.99 20.42 -7.85
CA GLN A 259 10.64 19.25 -8.45
C GLN A 259 10.94 19.47 -9.94
N LEU A 260 10.03 20.09 -10.71
CA LEU A 260 10.27 20.44 -12.12
C LEU A 260 11.45 21.39 -12.33
N ARG A 261 11.77 22.22 -11.36
CA ARG A 261 12.99 23.06 -11.39
C ARG A 261 14.23 22.26 -11.02
N LEU A 262 14.18 21.54 -9.90
CA LEU A 262 15.33 20.83 -9.36
C LEU A 262 15.77 19.63 -10.21
N GLN A 263 14.84 18.98 -10.94
CA GLN A 263 15.19 17.87 -11.84
C GLN A 263 16.06 18.30 -13.02
N ARG A 264 16.06 19.59 -13.39
CA ARG A 264 16.97 20.12 -14.43
C ARG A 264 18.43 20.14 -13.98
N GLU A 265 18.66 20.15 -12.68
CA GLU A 265 19.97 20.13 -12.02
C GLU A 265 20.29 18.75 -11.41
N ASP A 266 19.46 17.71 -11.69
CA ASP A 266 19.53 16.37 -11.09
C ASP A 266 19.56 16.39 -9.55
N ARG A 267 18.83 17.32 -8.93
CA ARG A 267 18.74 17.56 -7.48
C ARG A 267 17.33 17.34 -6.93
N ALA A 268 16.42 16.79 -7.74
CA ALA A 268 15.04 16.55 -7.32
C ALA A 268 14.97 15.51 -6.19
N LEU A 269 14.10 15.77 -5.20
CA LEU A 269 13.76 14.79 -4.15
C LEU A 269 12.99 13.61 -4.76
N LEU A 270 12.07 13.92 -5.68
CA LEU A 270 11.29 12.98 -6.46
C LEU A 270 11.34 13.40 -7.94
N ASP A 271 12.01 12.60 -8.75
CA ASP A 271 12.21 12.93 -10.16
C ASP A 271 10.93 12.63 -10.95
N LEU A 272 10.24 13.69 -11.39
CA LEU A 272 8.99 13.60 -12.12
C LEU A 272 9.16 13.16 -13.59
N ARG A 273 10.39 13.00 -14.09
CA ARG A 273 10.65 12.39 -15.41
C ARG A 273 10.12 10.94 -15.50
N VAL A 274 9.80 10.30 -14.40
CA VAL A 274 9.07 9.01 -14.41
C VAL A 274 7.74 9.09 -15.18
N PHE A 275 7.07 10.25 -15.17
CA PHE A 275 5.80 10.49 -15.88
C PHE A 275 5.98 10.77 -17.39
N GLU A 276 7.21 10.96 -17.87
CA GLU A 276 7.51 11.03 -19.31
C GLU A 276 7.26 9.67 -19.98
N SER A 277 7.42 8.56 -19.23
CA SER A 277 7.00 7.25 -19.68
C SER A 277 5.48 7.17 -19.72
N ARG A 278 4.90 7.19 -20.92
CA ARG A 278 3.44 7.01 -21.11
C ARG A 278 2.94 5.72 -20.47
N GLN A 279 3.73 4.64 -20.56
CA GLN A 279 3.38 3.35 -19.97
C GLN A 279 3.35 3.44 -18.43
N PHE A 280 4.32 4.11 -17.82
CA PHE A 280 4.32 4.36 -16.37
C PHE A 280 3.08 5.15 -15.96
N THR A 281 2.80 6.27 -16.62
CA THR A 281 1.67 7.15 -16.29
C THR A 281 0.32 6.42 -16.40
N ILE A 282 0.09 5.69 -17.48
CA ILE A 282 -1.16 4.92 -17.65
C ILE A 282 -1.26 3.83 -16.58
N SER A 283 -0.18 3.06 -16.35
CA SER A 283 -0.21 1.98 -15.38
C SER A 283 -0.43 2.50 -13.95
N ILE A 284 0.20 3.62 -13.57
CA ILE A 284 0.04 4.18 -12.24
C ILE A 284 -1.36 4.79 -12.02
N SER A 285 -1.97 5.35 -13.05
CA SER A 285 -3.37 5.82 -13.00
C SER A 285 -4.34 4.65 -12.82
N LEU A 286 -4.08 3.51 -13.46
CA LEU A 286 -4.87 2.29 -13.26
C LEU A 286 -4.65 1.69 -11.86
N VAL A 287 -3.43 1.75 -11.32
CA VAL A 287 -3.12 1.37 -9.94
C VAL A 287 -3.89 2.25 -8.97
N LEU A 288 -3.90 3.58 -9.18
CA LEU A 288 -4.68 4.52 -8.38
C LEU A 288 -6.17 4.11 -8.32
N ALA A 289 -6.80 3.93 -9.48
CA ALA A 289 -8.21 3.55 -9.56
C ALA A 289 -8.49 2.18 -8.90
N SER A 290 -7.59 1.21 -9.08
CA SER A 290 -7.70 -0.12 -8.48
C SER A 290 -7.58 -0.10 -6.96
N PHE A 291 -6.67 0.73 -6.41
CA PHE A 291 -6.53 0.90 -4.96
C PHE A 291 -7.72 1.65 -4.37
N MET A 292 -8.24 2.69 -5.04
CA MET A 292 -9.46 3.36 -4.59
C MET A 292 -10.63 2.38 -4.49
N ALA A 293 -10.85 1.55 -5.53
CA ALA A 293 -11.90 0.53 -5.51
C ALA A 293 -11.68 -0.52 -4.42
N LEU A 294 -10.44 -1.02 -4.26
CA LEU A 294 -10.09 -2.00 -3.24
C LEU A 294 -10.37 -1.47 -1.83
N PHE A 295 -9.86 -0.30 -1.48
CA PHE A 295 -10.05 0.29 -0.15
C PHE A 295 -11.50 0.69 0.10
N GLY A 296 -12.22 1.14 -0.94
CA GLY A 296 -13.65 1.37 -0.85
C GLY A 296 -14.41 0.10 -0.45
N VAL A 297 -14.16 -1.03 -1.12
CA VAL A 297 -14.80 -2.31 -0.81
C VAL A 297 -14.37 -2.86 0.57
N ILE A 298 -13.08 -2.75 0.91
CA ILE A 298 -12.56 -3.19 2.23
C ILE A 298 -13.28 -2.48 3.38
N ILE A 299 -13.70 -1.24 3.21
CA ILE A 299 -14.43 -0.48 4.23
C ILE A 299 -15.94 -0.72 4.14
N LEU A 300 -16.54 -0.61 2.95
CA LEU A 300 -17.98 -0.69 2.80
C LEU A 300 -18.55 -2.09 3.05
N LEU A 301 -17.82 -3.14 2.65
CA LEU A 301 -18.34 -4.49 2.75
C LEU A 301 -18.54 -4.96 4.21
N PRO A 302 -17.59 -4.71 5.15
CA PRO A 302 -17.82 -4.94 6.56
C PRO A 302 -18.97 -4.11 7.15
N VAL A 303 -19.07 -2.83 6.79
CA VAL A 303 -20.15 -1.94 7.23
C VAL A 303 -21.50 -2.49 6.77
N TYR A 304 -21.61 -2.87 5.49
CA TYR A 304 -22.81 -3.48 4.94
C TYR A 304 -23.19 -4.79 5.66
N MET A 305 -22.23 -5.69 5.88
CA MET A 305 -22.49 -6.97 6.54
C MET A 305 -22.92 -6.81 8.00
N GLN A 306 -22.32 -5.86 8.72
CA GLN A 306 -22.60 -5.67 10.15
C GLN A 306 -23.85 -4.82 10.39
N ASN A 307 -23.98 -3.68 9.70
CA ASN A 307 -25.02 -2.70 9.99
C ASN A 307 -26.34 -3.00 9.22
N VAL A 308 -26.24 -3.50 7.98
CA VAL A 308 -27.43 -3.77 7.14
C VAL A 308 -27.90 -5.20 7.29
N LEU A 309 -26.98 -6.18 7.24
CA LEU A 309 -27.33 -7.61 7.31
C LEU A 309 -27.29 -8.18 8.73
N GLY A 310 -26.76 -7.44 9.73
CA GLY A 310 -26.71 -7.86 11.14
C GLY A 310 -25.73 -9.00 11.44
N HIS A 311 -24.73 -9.24 10.57
CA HIS A 311 -23.71 -10.26 10.83
C HIS A 311 -22.70 -9.79 11.86
N ASP A 312 -22.12 -10.71 12.61
CA ASP A 312 -21.07 -10.41 13.57
C ASP A 312 -19.72 -10.16 12.88
N THR A 313 -18.78 -9.65 13.66
CA THR A 313 -17.42 -9.32 13.16
C THR A 313 -16.65 -10.55 12.69
N LEU A 314 -16.89 -11.72 13.31
CA LEU A 314 -16.22 -12.97 12.93
C LEU A 314 -16.72 -13.46 11.57
N ALA A 315 -18.03 -13.50 11.36
CA ALA A 315 -18.64 -13.88 10.08
C ALA A 315 -18.17 -12.94 8.96
N THR A 316 -18.12 -11.63 9.24
CA THR A 316 -17.58 -10.62 8.31
C THR A 316 -16.12 -10.89 7.93
N GLY A 317 -15.26 -11.12 8.91
CA GLY A 317 -13.85 -11.44 8.69
C GLY A 317 -13.66 -12.73 7.89
N MET A 318 -14.41 -13.77 8.22
CA MET A 318 -14.39 -15.05 7.50
C MET A 318 -14.87 -14.91 6.05
N ALA A 319 -15.84 -14.04 5.79
CA ALA A 319 -16.32 -13.78 4.43
C ALA A 319 -15.27 -13.07 3.55
N MET A 320 -14.43 -12.23 4.13
CA MET A 320 -13.39 -11.50 3.38
C MET A 320 -12.10 -12.31 3.20
N LEU A 321 -11.81 -13.28 4.06
CA LEU A 321 -10.58 -14.05 4.03
C LEU A 321 -10.34 -14.80 2.70
N PRO A 322 -11.31 -15.49 2.07
CA PRO A 322 -11.10 -16.21 0.82
C PRO A 322 -10.60 -15.32 -0.33
N GLY A 323 -11.11 -14.09 -0.44
CA GLY A 323 -10.69 -13.14 -1.47
C GLY A 323 -9.22 -12.77 -1.35
N GLY A 324 -8.76 -12.40 -0.14
CA GLY A 324 -7.36 -12.06 0.11
C GLY A 324 -6.40 -13.23 -0.16
N LEU A 325 -6.78 -14.45 0.25
CA LEU A 325 -5.99 -15.66 -0.01
C LEU A 325 -5.91 -15.96 -1.51
N VAL A 326 -7.02 -15.89 -2.23
CA VAL A 326 -7.06 -16.14 -3.68
C VAL A 326 -6.20 -15.12 -4.41
N MET A 327 -6.27 -13.84 -4.07
CA MET A 327 -5.44 -12.79 -4.66
C MET A 327 -3.95 -13.09 -4.46
N GLY A 328 -3.56 -13.49 -3.25
CA GLY A 328 -2.17 -13.85 -2.92
C GLY A 328 -1.68 -15.08 -3.69
N LEU A 329 -2.49 -16.16 -3.73
CA LEU A 329 -2.13 -17.40 -4.42
C LEU A 329 -2.04 -17.24 -5.94
N LEU A 330 -2.85 -16.36 -6.52
CA LEU A 330 -2.81 -16.05 -7.96
C LEU A 330 -1.59 -15.22 -8.37
N ALA A 331 -1.03 -14.42 -7.48
CA ALA A 331 0.00 -13.46 -7.81
C ALA A 331 1.24 -14.07 -8.51
N PRO A 332 1.82 -15.22 -8.08
CA PRO A 332 2.95 -15.85 -8.79
C PRO A 332 2.56 -16.42 -10.15
N ILE A 333 1.31 -16.85 -10.30
CA ILE A 333 0.77 -17.36 -11.56
C ILE A 333 0.66 -16.22 -12.55
N VAL A 334 0.04 -15.12 -12.13
CA VAL A 334 -0.11 -13.89 -12.92
C VAL A 334 1.27 -13.32 -13.29
N GLY A 335 2.24 -13.35 -12.37
CA GLY A 335 3.61 -12.91 -12.63
C GLY A 335 4.29 -13.72 -13.76
N ARG A 336 4.12 -15.04 -13.76
CA ARG A 336 4.62 -15.91 -14.87
C ARG A 336 3.89 -15.66 -16.19
N LEU A 337 2.59 -15.46 -16.14
CA LEU A 337 1.79 -15.11 -17.32
C LEU A 337 2.21 -13.75 -17.89
N TYR A 338 2.52 -12.77 -17.01
CA TYR A 338 3.06 -11.49 -17.43
C TYR A 338 4.40 -11.63 -18.17
N ASP A 339 5.33 -12.41 -17.64
CA ASP A 339 6.63 -12.63 -18.30
C ASP A 339 6.44 -13.22 -19.71
N ARG A 340 5.43 -14.09 -19.91
CA ARG A 340 5.14 -14.73 -21.20
C ARG A 340 4.34 -13.84 -22.15
N PHE A 341 3.26 -13.23 -21.69
CA PHE A 341 2.25 -12.58 -22.54
C PHE A 341 2.30 -11.04 -22.48
N GLY A 342 2.97 -10.47 -21.45
CA GLY A 342 2.96 -9.04 -21.19
C GLY A 342 1.72 -8.55 -20.43
N PRO A 343 1.55 -7.22 -20.25
CA PRO A 343 0.53 -6.67 -19.35
C PRO A 343 -0.89 -6.72 -19.92
N ARG A 344 -1.10 -6.34 -21.18
CA ARG A 344 -2.43 -6.12 -21.77
C ARG A 344 -3.38 -7.32 -21.71
N PRO A 345 -2.95 -8.56 -22.06
CA PRO A 345 -3.84 -9.73 -22.01
C PRO A 345 -4.27 -10.12 -20.60
N LEU A 346 -3.64 -9.58 -19.56
CA LEU A 346 -3.95 -9.85 -18.17
C LEU A 346 -4.76 -8.71 -17.55
N VAL A 347 -4.32 -7.46 -17.77
CA VAL A 347 -4.93 -6.27 -17.17
C VAL A 347 -6.34 -6.03 -17.70
N THR A 348 -6.58 -6.19 -19.02
CA THR A 348 -7.89 -5.91 -19.60
C THR A 348 -8.98 -6.88 -19.12
N PRO A 349 -8.78 -8.22 -19.14
CA PRO A 349 -9.74 -9.14 -18.56
C PRO A 349 -9.89 -8.96 -17.03
N GLY A 350 -8.78 -8.69 -16.32
CA GLY A 350 -8.83 -8.39 -14.88
C GLY A 350 -9.73 -7.20 -14.58
N ALA A 351 -9.55 -6.10 -15.31
CA ALA A 351 -10.38 -4.90 -15.16
C ALA A 351 -11.86 -5.15 -15.54
N ALA A 352 -12.13 -5.98 -16.56
CA ALA A 352 -13.49 -6.38 -16.90
C ALA A 352 -14.16 -7.12 -15.73
N VAL A 353 -13.46 -8.07 -15.11
CA VAL A 353 -13.97 -8.80 -13.94
C VAL A 353 -14.23 -7.84 -12.79
N VAL A 354 -13.28 -6.95 -12.45
CA VAL A 354 -13.46 -5.93 -11.39
C VAL A 354 -14.68 -5.08 -11.65
N THR A 355 -14.85 -4.58 -12.89
CA THR A 355 -15.97 -3.74 -13.27
C THR A 355 -17.31 -4.48 -13.16
N LEU A 356 -17.39 -5.71 -13.68
CA LEU A 356 -18.60 -6.53 -13.59
C LEU A 356 -18.99 -6.83 -12.14
N VAL A 357 -18.02 -7.14 -11.29
CA VAL A 357 -18.26 -7.37 -9.87
C VAL A 357 -18.71 -6.09 -9.18
N MET A 358 -18.09 -4.95 -9.44
CA MET A 358 -18.52 -3.67 -8.85
C MET A 358 -19.96 -3.33 -9.26
N TRP A 359 -20.36 -3.57 -10.50
CA TRP A 359 -21.75 -3.44 -10.93
C TRP A 359 -22.67 -4.48 -10.27
N SER A 360 -22.22 -5.72 -10.06
CA SER A 360 -23.02 -6.72 -9.33
C SER A 360 -23.22 -6.33 -7.86
N MET A 361 -22.23 -5.69 -7.22
CA MET A 361 -22.38 -5.21 -5.84
C MET A 361 -23.42 -4.08 -5.70
N THR A 362 -23.74 -3.37 -6.77
CA THR A 362 -24.86 -2.38 -6.76
C THR A 362 -26.23 -3.04 -6.66
N THR A 363 -26.35 -4.34 -6.86
CA THR A 363 -27.61 -5.06 -6.69
C THR A 363 -27.80 -5.66 -5.29
N PHE A 364 -26.84 -5.42 -4.39
CA PHE A 364 -26.93 -5.91 -3.02
C PHE A 364 -28.04 -5.20 -2.24
N ASP A 365 -28.83 -5.96 -1.51
CA ASP A 365 -29.99 -5.52 -0.74
C ASP A 365 -30.00 -6.14 0.68
N THR A 366 -31.06 -5.94 1.43
CA THR A 366 -31.21 -6.47 2.80
C THR A 366 -31.37 -8.00 2.89
N GLU A 367 -31.53 -8.69 1.75
CA GLU A 367 -31.69 -10.15 1.67
C GLU A 367 -30.46 -10.85 1.06
N THR A 368 -29.42 -10.09 0.74
CA THR A 368 -28.20 -10.60 0.10
C THR A 368 -27.51 -11.63 0.98
N THR A 369 -27.25 -12.81 0.43
CA THR A 369 -26.64 -13.91 1.19
C THR A 369 -25.12 -13.73 1.36
N ILE A 370 -24.56 -14.28 2.46
CA ILE A 370 -23.10 -14.31 2.67
C ILE A 370 -22.38 -14.97 1.49
N ALA A 371 -22.97 -16.02 0.89
CA ALA A 371 -22.38 -16.70 -0.27
C ALA A 371 -22.22 -15.76 -1.47
N SER A 372 -23.20 -14.89 -1.73
CA SER A 372 -23.12 -13.87 -2.79
C SER A 372 -22.01 -12.87 -2.52
N ILE A 373 -21.88 -12.41 -1.27
CA ILE A 373 -20.83 -11.47 -0.83
C ILE A 373 -19.44 -12.09 -1.00
N VAL A 374 -19.24 -13.31 -0.49
CA VAL A 374 -17.97 -14.03 -0.61
C VAL A 374 -17.63 -14.24 -2.08
N THR A 375 -18.59 -14.65 -2.91
CA THR A 375 -18.39 -14.85 -4.35
C THR A 375 -17.96 -13.57 -5.03
N ALA A 376 -18.66 -12.46 -4.79
CA ALA A 376 -18.32 -11.15 -5.35
C ALA A 376 -16.92 -10.71 -4.89
N HIS A 377 -16.59 -10.82 -3.60
CA HIS A 377 -15.29 -10.46 -3.06
C HIS A 377 -14.14 -11.33 -3.62
N VAL A 378 -14.36 -12.63 -3.83
CA VAL A 378 -13.38 -13.54 -4.46
C VAL A 378 -13.14 -13.14 -5.92
N PHE A 379 -14.20 -12.90 -6.71
CA PHE A 379 -14.03 -12.47 -8.10
C PHE A 379 -13.39 -11.08 -8.21
N LEU A 380 -13.73 -10.15 -7.31
CA LEU A 380 -13.04 -8.86 -7.22
C LEU A 380 -11.54 -9.05 -7.00
N SER A 381 -11.18 -9.91 -6.05
CA SER A 381 -9.80 -10.22 -5.70
C SER A 381 -9.05 -10.91 -6.85
N ILE A 382 -9.70 -11.78 -7.60
CA ILE A 382 -9.16 -12.37 -8.83
C ILE A 382 -8.85 -11.26 -9.85
N GLY A 383 -9.82 -10.41 -10.15
CA GLY A 383 -9.67 -9.30 -11.09
C GLY A 383 -8.53 -8.36 -10.71
N LEU A 384 -8.47 -7.93 -9.44
CA LEU A 384 -7.39 -7.09 -8.93
C LEU A 384 -6.03 -7.80 -8.97
N GLY A 385 -5.97 -9.09 -8.67
CA GLY A 385 -4.74 -9.90 -8.79
C GLY A 385 -4.20 -9.92 -10.22
N PHE A 386 -5.08 -10.01 -11.23
CA PHE A 386 -4.72 -9.91 -12.65
C PHE A 386 -4.30 -8.49 -13.07
N MET A 387 -4.62 -7.45 -12.29
CA MET A 387 -4.23 -6.07 -12.56
C MET A 387 -2.95 -5.66 -11.85
N PHE A 388 -2.82 -5.88 -10.53
CA PHE A 388 -1.74 -5.29 -9.73
C PHE A 388 -0.35 -5.72 -10.18
N THR A 389 -0.08 -7.02 -10.27
CA THR A 389 1.25 -7.53 -10.66
C THR A 389 1.68 -7.03 -12.05
N PRO A 390 0.86 -7.13 -13.12
CA PRO A 390 1.23 -6.63 -14.44
C PRO A 390 1.36 -5.11 -14.52
N LEU A 391 0.50 -4.35 -13.82
CA LEU A 391 0.57 -2.89 -13.82
C LEU A 391 1.82 -2.39 -13.12
N LEU A 392 2.15 -2.91 -11.94
CA LEU A 392 3.35 -2.53 -11.20
C LEU A 392 4.63 -2.93 -11.94
N THR A 393 4.68 -4.17 -12.46
CA THR A 393 5.84 -4.65 -13.22
C THR A 393 6.02 -3.85 -14.50
N GLY A 394 4.92 -3.59 -15.23
CA GLY A 394 4.93 -2.85 -16.49
C GLY A 394 5.26 -1.36 -16.29
N ALA A 395 4.73 -0.73 -15.22
CA ALA A 395 5.05 0.64 -14.88
C ALA A 395 6.55 0.81 -14.61
N LEU A 396 7.05 0.09 -13.63
CA LEU A 396 8.44 0.19 -13.19
C LEU A 396 9.42 -0.30 -14.27
N GLY A 397 9.08 -1.38 -15.00
CA GLY A 397 9.90 -1.92 -16.08
C GLY A 397 10.00 -1.01 -17.31
N SER A 398 9.13 0.00 -17.44
CA SER A 398 9.17 1.01 -18.52
C SER A 398 10.12 2.17 -18.26
N LEU A 399 10.70 2.24 -17.06
CA LEU A 399 11.59 3.32 -16.66
C LEU A 399 13.05 2.96 -16.95
N PRO A 400 13.91 3.95 -17.22
CA PRO A 400 15.36 3.76 -17.20
C PRO A 400 15.85 3.47 -15.78
N LYS A 401 16.95 2.72 -15.65
CA LYS A 401 17.49 2.27 -14.35
C LYS A 401 17.65 3.38 -13.32
N ARG A 402 18.10 4.57 -13.76
CA ARG A 402 18.29 5.75 -12.90
C ARG A 402 16.99 6.22 -12.21
N LEU A 403 15.81 5.88 -12.76
CA LEU A 403 14.52 6.30 -12.23
C LEU A 403 13.79 5.21 -11.42
N TYR A 404 14.36 4.00 -11.27
CA TYR A 404 13.67 2.90 -10.56
C TYR A 404 13.32 3.25 -9.11
N SER A 405 14.22 3.88 -8.37
CA SER A 405 13.97 4.29 -6.97
C SER A 405 12.87 5.35 -6.88
N TYR A 406 12.89 6.34 -7.77
CA TYR A 406 11.84 7.36 -7.83
C TYR A 406 10.50 6.77 -8.27
N GLY A 407 10.49 5.90 -9.28
CA GLY A 407 9.30 5.18 -9.70
C GLY A 407 8.68 4.34 -8.57
N SER A 408 9.51 3.62 -7.80
CA SER A 408 9.06 2.83 -6.65
C SER A 408 8.49 3.72 -5.53
N ALA A 409 9.08 4.89 -5.29
CA ALA A 409 8.56 5.86 -4.33
C ALA A 409 7.22 6.45 -4.79
N VAL A 410 7.08 6.79 -6.08
CA VAL A 410 5.80 7.25 -6.67
C VAL A 410 4.72 6.18 -6.53
N VAL A 411 5.02 4.91 -6.83
CA VAL A 411 4.08 3.80 -6.64
C VAL A 411 3.57 3.75 -5.20
N GLY A 412 4.46 3.73 -4.21
CA GLY A 412 4.07 3.68 -2.80
C GLY A 412 3.27 4.92 -2.37
N THR A 413 3.65 6.11 -2.82
CA THR A 413 2.92 7.36 -2.54
C THR A 413 1.51 7.32 -3.12
N VAL A 414 1.37 6.90 -4.38
CA VAL A 414 0.06 6.78 -5.05
C VAL A 414 -0.82 5.77 -4.33
N GLN A 415 -0.28 4.64 -3.86
CA GLN A 415 -1.03 3.65 -3.10
C GLN A 415 -1.59 4.23 -1.80
N GLN A 416 -0.81 5.00 -1.04
CA GLN A 416 -1.27 5.64 0.20
C GLN A 416 -2.35 6.69 -0.05
N VAL A 417 -2.13 7.58 -1.02
CA VAL A 417 -3.11 8.60 -1.38
C VAL A 417 -4.39 7.96 -1.94
N ALA A 418 -4.27 6.94 -2.78
CA ALA A 418 -5.41 6.22 -3.34
C ALA A 418 -6.24 5.51 -2.27
N GLY A 419 -5.57 4.88 -1.29
CA GLY A 419 -6.24 4.25 -0.16
C GLY A 419 -7.04 5.26 0.65
N ALA A 420 -6.41 6.36 1.07
CA ALA A 420 -7.06 7.41 1.84
C ALA A 420 -8.21 8.08 1.05
N ALA A 421 -7.96 8.45 -0.21
CA ALA A 421 -8.97 9.09 -1.07
C ALA A 421 -10.14 8.14 -1.39
N GLY A 422 -9.85 6.86 -1.67
CA GLY A 422 -10.87 5.84 -1.90
C GLY A 422 -11.77 5.67 -0.68
N THR A 423 -11.19 5.38 0.49
CA THR A 423 -11.93 5.27 1.75
C THR A 423 -12.82 6.50 1.98
N ALA A 424 -12.24 7.71 1.88
CA ALA A 424 -12.96 8.95 2.11
C ALA A 424 -14.12 9.15 1.12
N ALA A 425 -13.89 8.93 -0.17
CA ALA A 425 -14.91 9.12 -1.20
C ALA A 425 -16.09 8.18 -1.01
N PHE A 426 -15.82 6.90 -0.71
CA PHE A 426 -16.87 5.90 -0.52
C PHE A 426 -17.67 6.16 0.76
N ILE A 427 -17.01 6.48 1.89
CA ILE A 427 -17.70 6.82 3.15
C ILE A 427 -18.49 8.13 2.98
N ALA A 428 -17.91 9.17 2.38
CA ALA A 428 -18.60 10.46 2.20
C ALA A 428 -19.87 10.30 1.36
N VAL A 429 -19.83 9.53 0.26
CA VAL A 429 -21.01 9.26 -0.55
C VAL A 429 -22.03 8.44 0.24
N MET A 430 -21.61 7.38 0.91
CA MET A 430 -22.48 6.55 1.73
C MET A 430 -23.21 7.38 2.80
N THR A 431 -22.46 8.17 3.58
CA THR A 431 -23.03 8.95 4.70
C THR A 431 -23.92 10.09 4.23
N ALA A 432 -23.54 10.80 3.15
CA ALA A 432 -24.34 11.89 2.60
C ALA A 432 -25.71 11.39 2.05
N VAL A 433 -25.70 10.26 1.34
CA VAL A 433 -26.92 9.66 0.80
C VAL A 433 -27.77 9.06 1.93
N ALA A 434 -27.16 8.35 2.89
CA ALA A 434 -27.88 7.82 4.04
C ALA A 434 -28.55 8.95 4.85
N ALA A 435 -27.86 10.06 5.11
CA ALA A 435 -28.43 11.22 5.80
C ALA A 435 -29.65 11.79 5.05
N SER A 436 -29.55 11.97 3.73
CA SER A 436 -30.68 12.48 2.93
C SER A 436 -31.88 11.54 2.92
N HIS A 437 -31.67 10.23 2.97
CA HIS A 437 -32.74 9.23 3.06
C HIS A 437 -33.42 9.24 4.43
N VAL A 438 -32.66 9.43 5.51
CA VAL A 438 -33.21 9.56 6.89
C VAL A 438 -34.04 10.84 7.00
N GLU A 439 -33.56 11.98 6.44
CA GLU A 439 -34.33 13.23 6.37
C GLU A 439 -35.63 13.05 5.57
N GLY A 440 -35.61 12.19 4.55
CA GLY A 440 -36.79 11.79 3.77
C GLY A 440 -37.74 10.82 4.50
N GLY A 441 -37.48 10.47 5.76
CA GLY A 441 -38.33 9.59 6.58
C GLY A 441 -38.06 8.09 6.41
N MET A 442 -36.96 7.69 5.76
CA MET A 442 -36.56 6.29 5.64
C MET A 442 -35.94 5.79 6.96
N GLY A 443 -36.18 4.53 7.29
CA GLY A 443 -35.53 3.91 8.47
C GLY A 443 -34.01 3.82 8.29
N THR A 444 -33.27 3.89 9.40
CA THR A 444 -31.80 4.00 9.40
C THR A 444 -31.09 2.90 8.63
N VAL A 445 -31.50 1.63 8.78
CA VAL A 445 -30.92 0.47 8.08
C VAL A 445 -31.13 0.57 6.56
N ALA A 446 -32.34 0.94 6.13
CA ALA A 446 -32.66 1.10 4.71
C ALA A 446 -31.94 2.32 4.11
N ALA A 447 -31.81 3.41 4.87
CA ALA A 447 -31.06 4.59 4.48
C ALA A 447 -29.57 4.29 4.29
N GLU A 448 -28.97 3.52 5.22
CA GLU A 448 -27.57 3.10 5.14
C GLU A 448 -27.35 2.16 3.94
N ALA A 449 -28.25 1.19 3.71
CA ALA A 449 -28.22 0.33 2.54
C ALA A 449 -28.27 1.13 1.23
N GLY A 450 -29.13 2.16 1.15
CA GLY A 450 -29.20 3.09 0.02
C GLY A 450 -27.89 3.88 -0.18
N GLY A 451 -27.28 4.34 0.91
CA GLY A 451 -25.99 5.03 0.87
C GLY A 451 -24.87 4.12 0.34
N ILE A 452 -24.82 2.88 0.80
CA ILE A 452 -23.84 1.87 0.35
C ILE A 452 -24.05 1.53 -1.13
N HIS A 453 -25.29 1.41 -1.58
CA HIS A 453 -25.64 1.19 -2.98
C HIS A 453 -25.05 2.28 -3.89
N VAL A 454 -25.25 3.57 -3.56
CA VAL A 454 -24.69 4.68 -4.35
C VAL A 454 -23.15 4.72 -4.27
N ALA A 455 -22.57 4.36 -3.12
CA ALA A 455 -21.12 4.24 -3.01
C ALA A 455 -20.56 3.11 -3.90
N PHE A 456 -21.23 1.95 -4.01
CA PHE A 456 -20.84 0.91 -4.98
C PHE A 456 -21.01 1.39 -6.43
N MET A 457 -22.02 2.21 -6.74
CA MET A 457 -22.17 2.82 -8.08
C MET A 457 -20.99 3.75 -8.40
N LEU A 458 -20.49 4.53 -7.44
CA LEU A 458 -19.26 5.32 -7.61
C LEU A 458 -18.07 4.41 -7.96
N GLY A 459 -17.89 3.32 -7.23
CA GLY A 459 -16.84 2.34 -7.50
C GLY A 459 -16.98 1.70 -8.88
N ALA A 460 -18.19 1.32 -9.27
CA ALA A 460 -18.49 0.78 -10.60
C ALA A 460 -18.17 1.79 -11.72
N ALA A 461 -18.47 3.07 -11.52
CA ALA A 461 -18.11 4.13 -12.47
C ALA A 461 -16.60 4.30 -12.59
N ILE A 462 -15.85 4.37 -11.47
CA ILE A 462 -14.38 4.46 -11.45
C ILE A 462 -13.76 3.27 -12.18
N THR A 463 -14.21 2.05 -11.88
CA THR A 463 -13.65 0.84 -12.49
C THR A 463 -14.03 0.68 -13.94
N THR A 464 -15.20 1.19 -14.37
CA THR A 464 -15.59 1.27 -15.80
C THR A 464 -14.66 2.20 -16.58
N LEU A 465 -14.35 3.37 -16.04
CA LEU A 465 -13.37 4.28 -16.66
C LEU A 465 -11.97 3.62 -16.71
N ALA A 466 -11.58 2.96 -15.63
CA ALA A 466 -10.32 2.21 -15.58
C ALA A 466 -10.28 1.08 -16.62
N PHE A 467 -11.39 0.34 -16.81
CA PHE A 467 -11.48 -0.70 -17.83
C PHE A 467 -11.19 -0.14 -19.24
N PHE A 468 -11.82 0.96 -19.62
CA PHE A 468 -11.53 1.58 -20.93
C PHE A 468 -10.09 2.08 -21.03
N ALA A 469 -9.51 2.58 -19.93
CA ALA A 469 -8.11 3.01 -19.91
C ALA A 469 -7.12 1.84 -20.08
N THR A 470 -7.51 0.58 -19.78
CA THR A 470 -6.63 -0.59 -20.00
C THR A 470 -6.27 -0.82 -21.45
N PHE A 471 -7.10 -0.39 -22.41
CA PHE A 471 -6.79 -0.51 -23.84
C PHE A 471 -5.59 0.35 -24.27
N LEU A 472 -5.21 1.35 -23.46
CA LEU A 472 -4.02 2.18 -23.67
C LEU A 472 -2.74 1.52 -23.18
N VAL A 473 -2.84 0.45 -22.37
CA VAL A 473 -1.69 -0.31 -21.85
C VAL A 473 -1.02 -1.06 -23.00
N ARG A 474 0.30 -0.91 -23.09
CA ARG A 474 1.11 -1.57 -24.13
C ARG A 474 2.25 -2.37 -23.49
N ARG A 475 2.80 -3.32 -24.23
CA ARG A 475 4.07 -3.96 -23.86
C ARG A 475 5.18 -2.94 -24.12
N SER A 476 5.86 -2.49 -23.07
CA SER A 476 7.02 -1.62 -23.24
C SER A 476 8.15 -2.42 -23.87
N ALA A 477 8.82 -1.84 -24.87
CA ALA A 477 10.17 -2.27 -25.20
C ALA A 477 11.06 -1.99 -23.97
N PRO A 478 12.06 -2.82 -23.66
CA PRO A 478 13.03 -2.51 -22.61
C PRO A 478 13.62 -1.12 -22.89
N ALA A 479 13.60 -0.22 -21.92
CA ALA A 479 14.34 1.02 -22.01
C ALA A 479 15.84 0.66 -22.04
N GLU A 480 16.53 1.07 -23.09
CA GLU A 480 17.98 0.90 -23.26
C GLU A 480 18.78 1.60 -22.16
#